data_481fa64c6a2d19deb5a845892648132f
#
_entry.id   481fa64c6a2d19deb5a845892648132f
#
_cell.length_a   1.000
_cell.length_b   1.000
_cell.length_c   1.000
_cell.angle_alpha   90.00
_cell.angle_beta   90.00
_cell.angle_gamma   90.00
#
_symmetry.space_group_name_H-M   'P 1'
#
loop_
_entity.id
_entity.type
_entity.pdbx_description
1 polymer ?
#
loop_
_entity_poly.entity_id
_entity_poly.type
_entity_poly.pdbx_seq_one_letter_code
_entity_poly.pdbx_strand_id
1 'polypeptide(L)'
;MELTKTSIHRNRQKEQVISQVTLDEDVIVPDAKADVEGVILDCAEVDLEEVRLMGNRLMVRGRLYFRVLYHAQKSRMVDNIEGSLPFEETINVKAMCDDHEIRVDWEIEDMNISLIHSRKLNVKGLLTLTATAWESCSELVAESAEDGHGAESVSRVLEVAQLAVQMRDTYRIKEEVELSSNKPNIDQILWYRLEPRGIECRPLDGKLSIHGEMELFCIYKGQEEHIPLQWLERSIPFSGALEAAESTDEMIPEIRIRPVHRSVEAKEDYDGEMRQLAVETVLEMEVALYREDRLTVLDDVYCPGADVILQSRPVTVDRLVTRNGSKYKMTDKLSLSNADKILQICHADGTVKLDRIRPTGDGLDIEGTLCVDVLYVAADDQSPVRCVRGMLPFQYLVAAPLSERSQKECTYRVISGLEQLSAMLLGNGELEIKAVITLDSIVMESVTMDTIDSVQVMPMDPKKFDRLPGIVGYVVQKGDTLWKIAKKFYASVDNIKEVNGLLGDDLMPGQKLLIIKETRPFS
;
A
#
# COMPACT_ATOMS: atom_id res chain seq x y z
N MET A 1 -13.25 -15.39 -39.62
CA MET A 1 -12.22 -14.40 -39.18
C MET A 1 -11.74 -14.80 -37.80
N GLU A 2 -10.46 -14.96 -37.61
CA GLU A 2 -9.86 -15.35 -36.35
C GLU A 2 -9.31 -14.09 -35.64
N LEU A 3 -9.55 -14.00 -34.33
CA LEU A 3 -9.07 -12.86 -33.51
C LEU A 3 -7.83 -13.30 -32.72
N THR A 4 -6.75 -12.55 -32.84
CA THR A 4 -5.63 -12.63 -31.91
C THR A 4 -6.00 -11.82 -30.67
N LYS A 5 -5.95 -12.47 -29.49
CA LYS A 5 -6.32 -11.84 -28.22
C LYS A 5 -5.15 -11.82 -27.27
N THR A 6 -4.98 -10.72 -26.55
CA THR A 6 -4.00 -10.52 -25.47
C THR A 6 -4.72 -10.49 -24.13
N SER A 7 -4.09 -11.07 -23.11
CA SER A 7 -4.60 -11.09 -21.73
C SER A 7 -4.03 -9.91 -20.93
N ILE A 8 -4.91 -9.20 -20.23
CA ILE A 8 -4.56 -8.12 -19.30
C ILE A 8 -4.86 -8.60 -17.88
N HIS A 9 -3.85 -8.63 -17.03
CA HIS A 9 -3.97 -9.06 -15.64
C HIS A 9 -4.15 -7.87 -14.70
N ARG A 10 -5.16 -7.98 -13.83
CA ARG A 10 -5.45 -6.96 -12.82
C ARG A 10 -6.02 -7.58 -11.55
N ASN A 11 -5.85 -6.86 -10.43
CA ASN A 11 -6.55 -7.18 -9.19
C ASN A 11 -7.77 -6.29 -9.01
N ARG A 12 -8.91 -6.92 -8.77
CA ARG A 12 -10.16 -6.22 -8.49
C ARG A 12 -10.55 -6.40 -7.03
N GLN A 13 -10.71 -5.30 -6.32
CA GLN A 13 -11.29 -5.33 -4.99
C GLN A 13 -12.77 -5.72 -5.08
N LYS A 14 -13.16 -6.80 -4.44
CA LYS A 14 -14.53 -7.33 -4.44
C LYS A 14 -15.33 -6.82 -3.27
N GLU A 15 -14.74 -6.83 -2.12
CA GLU A 15 -15.40 -6.42 -0.89
C GLU A 15 -14.35 -5.90 0.10
N GLN A 16 -14.74 -4.91 0.87
CA GLN A 16 -14.02 -4.45 2.05
C GLN A 16 -15.01 -4.29 3.19
N VAL A 17 -14.71 -4.89 4.33
CA VAL A 17 -15.55 -4.83 5.52
C VAL A 17 -14.67 -4.43 6.71
N ILE A 18 -15.18 -3.52 7.51
CA ILE A 18 -14.50 -3.04 8.72
C ILE A 18 -15.27 -3.56 9.93
N SER A 19 -14.57 -4.09 10.91
CA SER A 19 -15.09 -4.47 12.21
C SER A 19 -14.24 -3.92 13.33
N GLN A 20 -14.83 -3.66 14.50
CA GLN A 20 -14.11 -3.16 15.66
C GLN A 20 -14.19 -4.18 16.80
N VAL A 21 -13.05 -4.47 17.39
CA VAL A 21 -12.90 -5.34 18.55
C VAL A 21 -12.54 -4.48 19.76
N THR A 22 -13.33 -4.58 20.82
CA THR A 22 -13.01 -3.91 22.08
C THR A 22 -12.47 -4.97 23.05
N LEU A 23 -11.30 -4.72 23.59
CA LEU A 23 -10.67 -5.49 24.63
C LEU A 23 -10.74 -4.68 25.93
N ASP A 24 -11.19 -5.29 27.01
CA ASP A 24 -11.27 -4.65 28.34
C ASP A 24 -11.07 -5.74 29.40
N GLU A 25 -9.83 -5.91 29.83
CA GLU A 25 -9.44 -7.00 30.72
C GLU A 25 -8.61 -6.50 31.90
N ASP A 26 -8.82 -7.12 33.02
CA ASP A 26 -8.07 -6.89 34.24
C ASP A 26 -6.88 -7.86 34.33
N VAL A 27 -5.68 -7.30 34.46
CA VAL A 27 -4.42 -8.05 34.52
C VAL A 27 -3.83 -7.96 35.92
N ILE A 28 -3.51 -9.12 36.48
CA ILE A 28 -2.87 -9.20 37.79
C ILE A 28 -1.35 -9.10 37.61
N VAL A 29 -0.72 -8.23 38.38
CA VAL A 29 0.74 -8.10 38.44
C VAL A 29 1.33 -9.39 38.99
N PRO A 30 2.27 -10.07 38.27
CA PRO A 30 2.91 -11.29 38.75
C PRO A 30 3.58 -11.14 40.11
N ASP A 31 3.53 -12.15 40.95
CA ASP A 31 4.10 -12.09 42.31
C ASP A 31 5.61 -11.78 42.35
N ALA A 32 6.34 -12.14 41.31
CA ALA A 32 7.77 -11.86 41.17
C ALA A 32 8.06 -10.37 40.85
N LYS A 33 7.05 -9.60 40.50
CA LYS A 33 7.17 -8.18 40.14
C LYS A 33 6.79 -7.28 41.33
N ALA A 34 7.41 -6.09 41.39
CA ALA A 34 7.12 -5.09 42.40
C ALA A 34 5.72 -4.50 42.23
N ASP A 35 5.13 -3.99 43.31
CA ASP A 35 3.88 -3.26 43.30
C ASP A 35 3.97 -2.03 42.39
N VAL A 36 2.95 -1.80 41.58
CA VAL A 36 2.88 -0.66 40.66
C VAL A 36 2.46 0.60 41.38
N GLU A 37 3.20 1.67 41.20
CA GLU A 37 2.85 3.03 41.68
C GLU A 37 2.20 3.85 40.54
N GLY A 38 2.77 3.78 39.33
CA GLY A 38 2.25 4.50 38.18
C GLY A 38 2.89 4.01 36.88
N VAL A 39 2.11 4.03 35.80
CA VAL A 39 2.55 3.67 34.45
C VAL A 39 3.38 4.82 33.88
N ILE A 40 4.56 4.51 33.33
CA ILE A 40 5.45 5.46 32.64
C ILE A 40 5.16 5.45 31.16
N LEU A 41 5.19 4.24 30.56
CA LEU A 41 5.04 4.02 29.13
C LEU A 41 4.37 2.67 28.91
N ASP A 42 3.50 2.60 27.94
CA ASP A 42 2.88 1.36 27.49
C ASP A 42 2.91 1.29 25.97
N CYS A 43 2.95 0.08 25.43
CA CYS A 43 2.76 -0.19 24.02
C CYS A 43 1.98 -1.48 23.82
N ALA A 44 1.36 -1.60 22.64
CA ALA A 44 0.71 -2.82 22.23
C ALA A 44 1.06 -3.17 20.80
N GLU A 45 1.08 -4.45 20.53
CA GLU A 45 1.28 -5.06 19.22
C GLU A 45 0.21 -6.12 18.99
N VAL A 46 -0.29 -6.22 17.77
CA VAL A 46 -1.29 -7.23 17.41
C VAL A 46 -0.63 -8.27 16.51
N ASP A 47 -0.88 -9.52 16.83
CA ASP A 47 -0.53 -10.66 15.99
C ASP A 47 -1.81 -11.42 15.61
N LEU A 48 -2.01 -11.66 14.30
CA LEU A 48 -3.12 -12.43 13.78
C LEU A 48 -2.69 -13.90 13.65
N GLU A 49 -3.30 -14.77 14.45
CA GLU A 49 -2.97 -16.20 14.49
C GLU A 49 -3.71 -16.99 13.41
N GLU A 50 -4.97 -16.63 13.12
CA GLU A 50 -5.82 -17.32 12.15
C GLU A 50 -6.79 -16.38 11.47
N VAL A 51 -6.87 -16.48 10.14
CA VAL A 51 -7.89 -15.84 9.30
C VAL A 51 -8.55 -16.92 8.46
N ARG A 52 -9.84 -17.19 8.67
CA ARG A 52 -10.55 -18.29 8.03
C ARG A 52 -11.92 -17.88 7.52
N LEU A 53 -12.17 -18.10 6.24
CA LEU A 53 -13.48 -17.93 5.64
C LEU A 53 -14.36 -19.16 5.91
N MET A 54 -15.60 -18.94 6.39
CA MET A 54 -16.59 -19.96 6.66
C MET A 54 -17.95 -19.53 6.07
N GLY A 55 -18.15 -19.81 4.81
CA GLY A 55 -19.32 -19.34 4.06
C GLY A 55 -19.38 -17.81 4.02
N ASN A 56 -20.40 -17.20 4.63
CA ASN A 56 -20.59 -15.75 4.68
C ASN A 56 -19.99 -15.09 5.93
N ARG A 57 -19.04 -15.75 6.59
CA ARG A 57 -18.39 -15.25 7.80
C ARG A 57 -16.90 -15.43 7.70
N LEU A 58 -16.17 -14.37 8.00
CA LEU A 58 -14.72 -14.40 8.14
C LEU A 58 -14.39 -14.40 9.63
N MET A 59 -13.80 -15.49 10.10
CA MET A 59 -13.30 -15.61 11.47
C MET A 59 -11.86 -15.11 11.50
N VAL A 60 -11.58 -14.19 12.43
CA VAL A 60 -10.26 -13.64 12.68
C VAL A 60 -9.92 -13.88 14.14
N ARG A 61 -8.82 -14.60 14.39
CA ARG A 61 -8.26 -14.82 15.72
C ARG A 61 -6.89 -14.19 15.81
N GLY A 62 -6.60 -13.64 16.97
CA GLY A 62 -5.29 -13.05 17.22
C GLY A 62 -5.06 -12.76 18.69
N ARG A 63 -3.93 -12.11 18.94
CA ARG A 63 -3.55 -11.63 20.27
C ARG A 63 -3.08 -10.20 20.21
N LEU A 64 -3.49 -9.44 21.21
CA LEU A 64 -2.92 -8.15 21.52
C LEU A 64 -1.88 -8.36 22.61
N TYR A 65 -0.61 -8.23 22.24
CA TYR A 65 0.51 -8.21 23.19
C TYR A 65 0.68 -6.80 23.72
N PHE A 66 0.90 -6.67 25.02
CA PHE A 66 1.16 -5.38 25.62
C PHE A 66 2.39 -5.43 26.52
N ARG A 67 3.06 -4.30 26.63
CA ARG A 67 4.18 -4.08 27.55
C ARG A 67 3.93 -2.77 28.31
N VAL A 68 4.27 -2.77 29.59
CA VAL A 68 4.13 -1.64 30.50
C VAL A 68 5.45 -1.43 31.21
N LEU A 69 5.98 -0.22 31.10
CA LEU A 69 7.06 0.27 31.93
C LEU A 69 6.46 1.09 33.07
N TYR A 70 6.82 0.82 34.32
CA TYR A 70 6.16 1.44 35.46
C TYR A 70 7.12 1.78 36.61
N HIS A 71 6.72 2.74 37.43
CA HIS A 71 7.37 3.02 38.72
C HIS A 71 6.95 1.99 39.76
N ALA A 72 7.94 1.35 40.41
CA ALA A 72 7.72 0.40 41.48
C ALA A 72 7.47 1.13 42.81
N GLN A 73 6.45 0.74 43.54
CA GLN A 73 6.08 1.30 44.82
C GLN A 73 7.21 1.10 45.86
N LYS A 74 7.50 2.11 46.65
CA LYS A 74 8.53 2.10 47.75
C LYS A 74 9.98 1.90 47.30
N SER A 75 10.23 1.77 46.03
CA SER A 75 11.59 1.65 45.52
C SER A 75 11.72 2.57 44.32
N ARG A 76 12.46 3.56 44.25
CA ARG A 76 12.67 4.45 43.09
C ARG A 76 13.05 3.70 41.78
N MET A 77 12.70 2.43 41.70
CA MET A 77 13.07 1.53 40.63
C MET A 77 11.97 1.53 39.55
N VAL A 78 12.40 1.36 38.34
CA VAL A 78 11.55 1.13 37.19
C VAL A 78 11.52 -0.39 36.93
N ASP A 79 10.37 -0.95 36.68
CA ASP A 79 10.17 -2.36 36.31
C ASP A 79 9.17 -2.48 35.14
N ASN A 80 8.99 -3.66 34.61
CA ASN A 80 8.13 -3.92 33.48
C ASN A 80 7.12 -5.04 33.72
N ILE A 81 6.00 -4.98 32.99
CA ILE A 81 5.01 -6.06 32.89
C ILE A 81 4.76 -6.29 31.42
N GLU A 82 4.69 -7.55 31.04
CA GLU A 82 4.31 -7.99 29.70
C GLU A 82 3.13 -8.96 29.80
N GLY A 83 2.25 -8.91 28.84
CA GLY A 83 1.10 -9.80 28.78
C GLY A 83 0.46 -9.84 27.39
N SER A 84 -0.56 -10.66 27.26
CA SER A 84 -1.32 -10.76 26.02
C SER A 84 -2.79 -11.00 26.28
N LEU A 85 -3.64 -10.42 25.44
CA LEU A 85 -5.08 -10.59 25.43
C LEU A 85 -5.49 -11.28 24.12
N PRO A 86 -6.07 -12.48 24.17
CA PRO A 86 -6.59 -13.12 22.98
C PRO A 86 -7.87 -12.45 22.51
N PHE A 87 -8.12 -12.42 21.22
CA PHE A 87 -9.38 -12.00 20.65
C PHE A 87 -9.84 -12.91 19.52
N GLU A 88 -11.15 -12.97 19.34
CA GLU A 88 -11.80 -13.63 18.22
C GLU A 88 -12.92 -12.74 17.72
N GLU A 89 -12.90 -12.44 16.42
CA GLU A 89 -13.91 -11.62 15.76
C GLU A 89 -14.50 -12.38 14.58
N THR A 90 -15.82 -12.29 14.42
CA THR A 90 -16.54 -12.87 13.29
C THR A 90 -17.15 -11.78 12.44
N ILE A 91 -16.55 -11.53 11.28
CA ILE A 91 -16.94 -10.48 10.34
C ILE A 91 -17.93 -11.08 9.33
N ASN A 92 -19.11 -10.46 9.18
CA ASN A 92 -20.07 -10.87 8.15
C ASN A 92 -19.63 -10.33 6.78
N VAL A 93 -19.48 -11.22 5.81
CA VAL A 93 -19.05 -10.93 4.45
C VAL A 93 -20.10 -11.40 3.45
N LYS A 94 -20.17 -10.77 2.26
CA LYS A 94 -21.20 -11.04 1.25
C LYS A 94 -20.64 -11.58 -0.04
N ALA A 95 -19.50 -11.05 -0.46
CA ALA A 95 -18.90 -11.31 -1.76
C ALA A 95 -17.50 -11.94 -1.67
N MET A 96 -17.07 -12.37 -0.47
CA MET A 96 -15.81 -13.11 -0.29
C MET A 96 -16.02 -14.59 -0.59
N CYS A 97 -15.07 -15.22 -1.27
CA CYS A 97 -15.04 -16.66 -1.54
C CYS A 97 -13.59 -17.20 -1.43
N ASP A 98 -13.45 -18.53 -1.42
CA ASP A 98 -12.16 -19.19 -1.22
C ASP A 98 -11.15 -18.92 -2.35
N ASP A 99 -11.62 -18.55 -3.55
CA ASP A 99 -10.76 -18.19 -4.68
C ASP A 99 -10.22 -16.75 -4.60
N HIS A 100 -10.72 -15.96 -3.65
CA HIS A 100 -10.23 -14.61 -3.44
C HIS A 100 -8.99 -14.59 -2.54
N GLU A 101 -8.08 -13.68 -2.81
CA GLU A 101 -7.05 -13.33 -1.85
C GLU A 101 -7.67 -12.46 -0.75
N ILE A 102 -7.82 -13.04 0.45
CA ILE A 102 -8.37 -12.34 1.60
C ILE A 102 -7.22 -11.80 2.43
N ARG A 103 -7.27 -10.52 2.72
CA ARG A 103 -6.33 -9.83 3.59
C ARG A 103 -7.07 -9.16 4.73
N VAL A 104 -6.51 -9.27 5.92
CA VAL A 104 -6.98 -8.55 7.11
C VAL A 104 -5.88 -7.62 7.58
N ASP A 105 -6.12 -6.33 7.44
CA ASP A 105 -5.31 -5.29 8.06
C ASP A 105 -5.89 -4.93 9.43
N TRP A 106 -5.04 -4.47 10.33
CA TRP A 106 -5.47 -4.07 11.66
C TRP A 106 -4.82 -2.75 12.07
N GLU A 107 -5.53 -2.02 12.91
CA GLU A 107 -5.05 -0.78 13.51
C GLU A 107 -5.50 -0.70 14.96
N ILE A 108 -4.58 -0.33 15.86
CA ILE A 108 -4.90 -0.01 17.25
C ILE A 108 -5.34 1.45 17.28
N GLU A 109 -6.67 1.67 17.38
CA GLU A 109 -7.27 3.01 17.44
C GLU A 109 -6.91 3.71 18.75
N ASP A 110 -7.13 2.97 19.84
CA ASP A 110 -6.87 3.47 21.20
C ASP A 110 -6.30 2.36 22.08
N MET A 111 -5.39 2.74 22.96
CA MET A 111 -4.82 1.86 23.95
C MET A 111 -4.68 2.62 25.27
N ASN A 112 -5.25 2.06 26.32
CA ASN A 112 -5.16 2.65 27.66
C ASN A 112 -4.90 1.58 28.71
N ILE A 113 -3.78 1.69 29.41
CA ILE A 113 -3.45 0.84 30.53
C ILE A 113 -3.49 1.68 31.80
N SER A 114 -4.45 1.40 32.66
CA SER A 114 -4.69 2.15 33.89
C SER A 114 -4.50 1.30 35.14
N LEU A 115 -4.05 1.94 36.20
CA LEU A 115 -3.86 1.30 37.50
C LEU A 115 -5.20 1.25 38.26
N ILE A 116 -5.67 0.03 38.61
CA ILE A 116 -6.81 -0.16 39.52
C ILE A 116 -6.32 -0.11 40.97
N HIS A 117 -5.27 -0.86 41.28
CA HIS A 117 -4.51 -0.82 42.52
C HIS A 117 -3.12 -1.43 42.30
N SER A 118 -2.22 -1.33 43.28
CA SER A 118 -0.79 -1.67 43.10
C SER A 118 -0.47 -3.06 42.51
N ARG A 119 -1.44 -4.01 42.55
CA ARG A 119 -1.30 -5.38 42.02
C ARG A 119 -2.26 -5.68 40.87
N LYS A 120 -2.95 -4.67 40.33
CA LYS A 120 -3.95 -4.90 39.29
C LYS A 120 -4.03 -3.74 38.32
N LEU A 121 -3.85 -4.04 37.04
CA LEU A 121 -4.00 -3.12 35.93
C LEU A 121 -5.28 -3.44 35.16
N ASN A 122 -5.91 -2.43 34.60
CA ASN A 122 -6.94 -2.59 33.57
C ASN A 122 -6.34 -2.25 32.20
N VAL A 123 -6.45 -3.17 31.26
CA VAL A 123 -5.95 -3.02 29.89
C VAL A 123 -7.14 -2.88 28.95
N LYS A 124 -7.26 -1.71 28.33
CA LYS A 124 -8.31 -1.41 27.33
C LYS A 124 -7.69 -1.15 25.99
N GLY A 125 -8.18 -1.85 24.97
CA GLY A 125 -7.79 -1.66 23.59
C GLY A 125 -8.98 -1.58 22.67
N LEU A 126 -8.96 -0.67 21.72
CA LEU A 126 -9.88 -0.61 20.59
C LEU A 126 -9.10 -0.93 19.33
N LEU A 127 -9.46 -2.05 18.70
CA LEU A 127 -8.81 -2.57 17.50
C LEU A 127 -9.78 -2.51 16.33
N THR A 128 -9.36 -1.89 15.23
CA THR A 128 -10.08 -1.90 13.97
C THR A 128 -9.48 -2.96 13.05
N LEU A 129 -10.31 -3.89 12.58
CA LEU A 129 -9.97 -4.92 11.60
C LEU A 129 -10.58 -4.55 10.25
N THR A 130 -9.77 -4.46 9.21
CA THR A 130 -10.20 -4.20 7.83
C THR A 130 -9.96 -5.43 6.98
N ALA A 131 -11.03 -6.17 6.69
CA ALA A 131 -10.98 -7.34 5.82
C ALA A 131 -11.24 -6.93 4.37
N THR A 132 -10.31 -7.22 3.47
CA THR A 132 -10.41 -6.91 2.05
C THR A 132 -10.22 -8.17 1.22
N ALA A 133 -11.12 -8.41 0.27
CA ALA A 133 -11.02 -9.50 -0.69
C ALA A 133 -10.64 -8.97 -2.08
N TRP A 134 -9.64 -9.59 -2.67
CA TRP A 134 -9.14 -9.29 -3.99
C TRP A 134 -9.34 -10.49 -4.93
N GLU A 135 -9.85 -10.21 -6.12
CA GLU A 135 -9.96 -11.19 -7.20
C GLU A 135 -8.92 -10.88 -8.28
N SER A 136 -8.07 -11.86 -8.59
CA SER A 136 -7.20 -11.78 -9.76
C SER A 136 -8.02 -12.03 -11.02
N CYS A 137 -8.11 -11.04 -11.90
CA CYS A 137 -8.88 -11.09 -13.12
C CYS A 137 -7.95 -11.05 -14.33
N SER A 138 -8.30 -11.84 -15.34
CA SER A 138 -7.67 -11.78 -16.66
C SER A 138 -8.70 -11.35 -17.68
N GLU A 139 -8.50 -10.17 -18.27
CA GLU A 139 -9.36 -9.64 -19.32
C GLU A 139 -8.73 -9.89 -20.69
N LEU A 140 -9.48 -10.52 -21.60
CA LEU A 140 -9.01 -10.76 -22.97
C LEU A 140 -9.44 -9.59 -23.86
N VAL A 141 -8.53 -8.98 -24.58
CA VAL A 141 -8.81 -7.94 -25.57
C VAL A 141 -8.34 -8.39 -26.95
N ALA A 142 -9.14 -8.10 -27.98
CA ALA A 142 -8.74 -8.38 -29.36
C ALA A 142 -7.67 -7.38 -29.78
N GLU A 143 -6.55 -7.87 -30.28
CA GLU A 143 -5.41 -7.09 -30.75
C GLU A 143 -5.46 -6.91 -32.28
N SER A 144 -5.76 -7.98 -32.97
CA SER A 144 -5.88 -8.00 -34.43
C SER A 144 -6.93 -9.01 -34.92
N ALA A 145 -7.35 -8.84 -36.14
CA ALA A 145 -8.22 -9.79 -36.86
C ALA A 145 -7.49 -10.31 -38.09
N GLU A 146 -7.25 -11.60 -38.15
CA GLU A 146 -6.69 -12.25 -39.34
C GLU A 146 -7.80 -12.75 -40.25
N ASP A 147 -7.76 -12.30 -41.48
CA ASP A 147 -8.70 -12.74 -42.49
C ASP A 147 -8.00 -12.91 -43.85
N GLY A 148 -8.23 -14.07 -44.48
CA GLY A 148 -7.75 -14.35 -45.85
C GLY A 148 -8.55 -13.61 -46.93
N HIS A 149 -9.47 -12.71 -46.59
CA HIS A 149 -10.48 -12.18 -47.48
C HIS A 149 -10.43 -10.64 -47.69
N GLY A 150 -9.36 -9.98 -47.27
CA GLY A 150 -9.17 -8.54 -47.43
C GLY A 150 -10.00 -7.67 -46.46
N ALA A 151 -10.14 -8.13 -45.24
CA ALA A 151 -10.74 -7.32 -44.19
C ALA A 151 -9.87 -6.10 -43.85
N GLU A 152 -10.54 -4.99 -43.65
CA GLU A 152 -9.99 -3.75 -43.16
C GLU A 152 -10.21 -3.69 -41.65
N SER A 153 -9.20 -3.27 -40.91
CA SER A 153 -9.27 -3.11 -39.44
C SER A 153 -8.68 -1.79 -38.99
N VAL A 154 -9.25 -1.23 -37.94
CA VAL A 154 -8.71 -0.08 -37.26
C VAL A 154 -8.47 -0.45 -35.79
N SER A 155 -7.34 -0.04 -35.29
CA SER A 155 -6.93 -0.28 -33.90
C SER A 155 -6.61 1.04 -33.21
N ARG A 156 -6.71 1.03 -31.88
CA ARG A 156 -6.28 2.12 -31.02
C ARG A 156 -5.22 1.64 -30.04
N VAL A 157 -4.34 2.55 -29.64
CA VAL A 157 -3.35 2.26 -28.59
C VAL A 157 -3.96 2.57 -27.24
N LEU A 158 -3.81 1.64 -26.31
CA LEU A 158 -4.27 1.74 -24.94
C LEU A 158 -3.09 1.61 -24.00
N GLU A 159 -2.93 2.58 -23.09
CA GLU A 159 -1.97 2.50 -22.00
C GLU A 159 -2.61 1.81 -20.82
N VAL A 160 -2.01 0.74 -20.33
CA VAL A 160 -2.52 -0.10 -19.25
C VAL A 160 -1.44 -0.35 -18.21
N ALA A 161 -1.83 -0.39 -16.94
CA ALA A 161 -1.00 -0.88 -15.85
C ALA A 161 -1.41 -2.33 -15.57
N GLN A 162 -0.51 -3.27 -15.86
CA GLN A 162 -0.73 -4.69 -15.63
C GLN A 162 -0.04 -5.15 -14.36
N LEU A 163 -0.72 -5.94 -13.56
CA LEU A 163 -0.10 -6.66 -12.45
C LEU A 163 0.80 -7.77 -13.03
N ALA A 164 2.10 -7.59 -12.92
CA ALA A 164 3.09 -8.52 -13.43
C ALA A 164 3.55 -9.52 -12.38
N VAL A 165 3.78 -9.05 -11.15
CA VAL A 165 4.23 -9.89 -10.03
C VAL A 165 3.36 -9.62 -8.81
N GLN A 166 2.91 -10.68 -8.16
CA GLN A 166 2.27 -10.63 -6.84
C GLN A 166 2.85 -11.73 -5.98
N MET A 167 3.44 -11.35 -4.85
CA MET A 167 4.08 -12.31 -3.95
C MET A 167 4.02 -11.84 -2.49
N ARG A 168 4.13 -12.81 -1.59
CA ARG A 168 4.38 -12.58 -0.18
C ARG A 168 5.68 -13.26 0.19
N ASP A 169 6.52 -12.58 0.92
CA ASP A 169 7.79 -13.10 1.39
C ASP A 169 8.15 -12.50 2.74
N THR A 170 9.17 -13.04 3.37
CA THR A 170 9.66 -12.56 4.66
C THR A 170 11.16 -12.28 4.58
N TYR A 171 11.56 -11.16 5.16
CA TYR A 171 12.95 -10.81 5.30
C TYR A 171 13.34 -10.81 6.77
N ARG A 172 14.27 -11.69 7.14
CA ARG A 172 14.73 -11.84 8.53
C ARG A 172 16.01 -11.04 8.76
N ILE A 173 15.98 -10.20 9.78
CA ILE A 173 17.12 -9.42 10.25
C ILE A 173 17.55 -10.04 11.59
N LYS A 174 18.85 -10.36 11.70
CA LYS A 174 19.43 -10.91 12.91
C LYS A 174 20.81 -10.29 13.10
N GLU A 175 20.96 -9.52 14.18
CA GLU A 175 22.17 -8.76 14.46
C GLU A 175 22.53 -8.82 15.96
N GLU A 176 23.80 -8.67 16.25
CA GLU A 176 24.32 -8.58 17.61
C GLU A 176 24.86 -7.15 17.84
N VAL A 177 24.33 -6.51 18.87
CA VAL A 177 24.67 -5.12 19.24
C VAL A 177 25.47 -5.13 20.53
N GLU A 178 26.73 -4.70 20.45
CA GLU A 178 27.58 -4.58 21.63
C GLU A 178 27.31 -3.30 22.42
N LEU A 179 27.33 -3.40 23.74
CA LEU A 179 27.30 -2.25 24.62
C LEU A 179 28.63 -1.48 24.56
N SER A 180 28.54 -0.16 24.57
CA SER A 180 29.72 0.69 24.70
C SER A 180 30.45 0.41 26.02
N SER A 181 31.80 0.50 26.05
CA SER A 181 32.63 0.16 27.18
C SER A 181 32.32 0.95 28.48
N ASN A 182 31.69 2.11 28.35
CA ASN A 182 31.28 2.96 29.47
C ASN A 182 29.91 2.62 30.06
N LYS A 183 29.23 1.60 29.51
CA LYS A 183 27.93 1.14 30.00
C LYS A 183 28.11 -0.09 30.90
N PRO A 184 27.35 -0.20 32.00
CA PRO A 184 27.38 -1.40 32.86
C PRO A 184 26.78 -2.61 32.15
N ASN A 185 27.17 -3.80 32.64
CA ASN A 185 26.60 -5.06 32.14
C ASN A 185 25.10 -5.13 32.39
N ILE A 186 24.40 -5.85 31.51
CA ILE A 186 22.94 -6.00 31.57
C ILE A 186 22.56 -7.00 32.66
N ASP A 187 21.68 -6.60 33.57
CA ASP A 187 21.00 -7.50 34.50
C ASP A 187 19.66 -7.97 33.91
N GLN A 188 18.84 -7.02 33.45
CA GLN A 188 17.53 -7.28 32.88
C GLN A 188 17.16 -6.22 31.85
N ILE A 189 16.60 -6.64 30.71
CA ILE A 189 15.95 -5.73 29.76
C ILE A 189 14.57 -5.38 30.32
N LEU A 190 14.29 -4.07 30.47
CA LEU A 190 13.00 -3.58 30.99
C LEU A 190 12.07 -3.14 29.88
N TRP A 191 12.62 -2.59 28.79
CA TRP A 191 11.87 -2.07 27.67
C TRP A 191 12.72 -2.09 26.41
N TYR A 192 12.10 -2.36 25.28
CA TYR A 192 12.73 -2.13 24.00
C TYR A 192 11.70 -1.70 22.95
N ARG A 193 12.18 -0.95 21.98
CA ARG A 193 11.49 -0.60 20.74
C ARG A 193 12.41 -0.95 19.59
N LEU A 194 11.86 -1.60 18.58
CA LEU A 194 12.60 -2.01 17.39
C LEU A 194 11.73 -1.69 16.17
N GLU A 195 12.05 -0.60 15.49
CA GLU A 195 11.22 -0.07 14.40
C GLU A 195 12.03 0.09 13.12
N PRO A 196 11.48 -0.32 11.98
CA PRO A 196 12.10 -0.09 10.69
C PRO A 196 11.98 1.39 10.30
N ARG A 197 13.07 1.93 9.75
CA ARG A 197 13.15 3.31 9.26
C ARG A 197 13.78 3.35 7.87
N GLY A 198 13.32 4.29 7.04
CA GLY A 198 13.93 4.57 5.75
C GLY A 198 14.01 3.34 4.83
N ILE A 199 13.00 2.44 4.89
CA ILE A 199 13.02 1.26 4.02
C ILE A 199 12.80 1.69 2.57
N GLU A 200 13.73 1.30 1.71
CA GLU A 200 13.60 1.43 0.27
C GLU A 200 13.62 0.06 -0.37
N CYS A 201 12.65 -0.19 -1.25
CA CYS A 201 12.57 -1.38 -2.05
C CYS A 201 12.60 -1.02 -3.53
N ARG A 202 13.47 -1.66 -4.30
CA ARG A 202 13.62 -1.40 -5.74
C ARG A 202 13.55 -2.70 -6.52
N PRO A 203 12.65 -2.79 -7.51
CA PRO A 203 12.67 -3.87 -8.48
C PRO A 203 13.98 -3.84 -9.28
N LEU A 204 14.52 -5.01 -9.52
CA LEU A 204 15.68 -5.25 -10.37
C LEU A 204 15.39 -6.51 -11.19
N ASP A 205 16.19 -6.78 -12.21
CA ASP A 205 16.03 -7.98 -13.03
C ASP A 205 16.11 -9.26 -12.18
N GLY A 206 14.99 -9.98 -12.10
CA GLY A 206 14.86 -11.24 -11.37
C GLY A 206 14.82 -11.13 -9.85
N LYS A 207 14.82 -9.94 -9.26
CA LYS A 207 14.86 -9.75 -7.81
C LYS A 207 14.31 -8.42 -7.36
N LEU A 208 13.97 -8.33 -6.08
CA LEU A 208 13.64 -7.10 -5.38
C LEU A 208 14.75 -6.79 -4.37
N SER A 209 15.43 -5.66 -4.53
CA SER A 209 16.40 -5.17 -3.55
C SER A 209 15.68 -4.48 -2.40
N ILE A 210 16.07 -4.77 -1.17
CA ILE A 210 15.59 -4.11 0.05
C ILE A 210 16.78 -3.57 0.83
N HIS A 211 16.67 -2.34 1.35
CA HIS A 211 17.60 -1.76 2.30
C HIS A 211 16.88 -0.80 3.23
N GLY A 212 17.43 -0.58 4.39
CA GLY A 212 16.88 0.28 5.42
C GLY A 212 17.67 0.20 6.71
N GLU A 213 17.11 0.73 7.75
CA GLU A 213 17.68 0.72 9.10
C GLU A 213 16.63 0.21 10.09
N MET A 214 17.07 -0.59 11.06
CA MET A 214 16.28 -0.91 12.25
C MET A 214 16.74 -0.03 13.40
N GLU A 215 15.87 0.86 13.86
CA GLU A 215 16.12 1.65 15.06
C GLU A 215 15.79 0.83 16.30
N LEU A 216 16.82 0.59 17.11
CA LEU A 216 16.73 -0.05 18.41
C LEU A 216 16.83 1.01 19.50
N PHE A 217 15.82 1.11 20.33
CA PHE A 217 15.88 1.73 21.65
C PHE A 217 15.69 0.64 22.72
N CYS A 218 16.55 0.62 23.72
CA CYS A 218 16.49 -0.37 24.78
C CYS A 218 16.76 0.28 26.14
N ILE A 219 15.90 0.00 27.12
CA ILE A 219 16.08 0.34 28.53
C ILE A 219 16.38 -0.96 29.27
N TYR A 220 17.44 -0.95 30.04
CA TYR A 220 17.84 -2.10 30.83
C TYR A 220 18.30 -1.72 32.23
N LYS A 221 18.23 -2.66 33.14
CA LYS A 221 18.80 -2.59 34.47
C LYS A 221 20.26 -3.04 34.42
N GLY A 222 21.17 -2.20 34.92
CA GLY A 222 22.58 -2.55 35.05
C GLY A 222 22.82 -3.43 36.26
N GLN A 223 23.89 -4.25 36.22
CA GLN A 223 24.29 -5.09 37.35
C GLN A 223 24.81 -4.29 38.55
N GLU A 224 25.19 -3.01 38.36
CA GLU A 224 25.67 -2.14 39.42
C GLU A 224 24.51 -1.49 40.17
N GLU A 225 24.44 -1.69 41.50
CA GLU A 225 23.36 -1.15 42.35
C GLU A 225 23.24 0.38 42.33
N HIS A 226 24.32 1.08 42.02
CA HIS A 226 24.35 2.56 42.04
C HIS A 226 23.90 3.21 40.72
N ILE A 227 23.78 2.44 39.63
CA ILE A 227 23.37 2.93 38.33
C ILE A 227 22.29 2.00 37.78
N PRO A 228 21.09 1.98 38.38
CA PRO A 228 20.12 0.92 38.13
C PRO A 228 19.46 1.00 36.75
N LEU A 229 19.33 2.18 36.16
CA LEU A 229 18.65 2.36 34.89
C LEU A 229 19.58 2.88 33.80
N GLN A 230 19.66 2.17 32.72
CA GLN A 230 20.43 2.52 31.54
C GLN A 230 19.57 2.45 30.30
N TRP A 231 19.96 3.19 29.28
CA TRP A 231 19.35 3.07 27.95
C TRP A 231 20.41 3.17 26.86
N LEU A 232 20.07 2.65 25.70
CA LEU A 232 20.85 2.78 24.48
C LEU A 232 19.94 2.99 23.27
N GLU A 233 20.47 3.69 22.29
CA GLU A 233 19.92 3.81 20.95
C GLU A 233 20.95 3.33 19.94
N ARG A 234 20.49 2.57 18.95
CA ARG A 234 21.32 2.10 17.84
C ARG A 234 20.51 2.03 16.56
N SER A 235 21.06 2.54 15.48
CA SER A 235 20.61 2.26 14.13
C SER A 235 21.39 1.06 13.60
N ILE A 236 20.66 0.06 13.12
CA ILE A 236 21.17 -1.21 12.60
C ILE A 236 20.83 -1.24 11.11
N PRO A 237 21.80 -0.94 10.22
CA PRO A 237 21.55 -0.97 8.78
C PRO A 237 21.38 -2.40 8.30
N PHE A 238 20.43 -2.61 7.39
CA PHE A 238 20.24 -3.89 6.72
C PHE A 238 20.11 -3.71 5.21
N SER A 239 20.52 -4.73 4.48
CA SER A 239 20.34 -4.80 3.03
C SER A 239 20.24 -6.24 2.56
N GLY A 240 19.39 -6.48 1.58
CA GLY A 240 19.19 -7.82 1.03
C GLY A 240 18.46 -7.79 -0.30
N ALA A 241 18.12 -8.98 -0.77
CA ALA A 241 17.32 -9.16 -1.97
C ALA A 241 16.38 -10.34 -1.79
N LEU A 242 15.18 -10.21 -2.35
CA LEU A 242 14.17 -11.25 -2.47
C LEU A 242 14.11 -11.72 -3.92
N GLU A 243 13.88 -13.01 -4.15
CA GLU A 243 13.70 -13.55 -5.50
C GLU A 243 12.37 -13.10 -6.08
N ALA A 244 12.39 -12.53 -7.28
CA ALA A 244 11.21 -12.11 -8.03
C ALA A 244 11.49 -12.32 -9.52
N ALA A 245 11.38 -13.56 -9.98
CA ALA A 245 11.88 -14.02 -11.29
C ALA A 245 11.38 -13.19 -12.49
N GLU A 246 10.17 -12.65 -12.43
CA GLU A 246 9.57 -11.83 -13.49
C GLU A 246 9.78 -10.33 -13.30
N SER A 247 10.49 -9.91 -12.24
CA SER A 247 10.77 -8.51 -11.94
C SER A 247 11.75 -7.92 -12.94
N THR A 248 11.51 -6.67 -13.31
CA THR A 248 12.45 -5.82 -14.05
C THR A 248 12.59 -4.46 -13.36
N ASP A 249 13.64 -3.72 -13.67
CA ASP A 249 13.93 -2.41 -13.05
C ASP A 249 12.95 -1.29 -13.44
N GLU A 250 12.20 -1.49 -14.55
CA GLU A 250 11.16 -0.56 -15.03
C GLU A 250 9.82 -0.74 -14.30
N MET A 251 9.63 -1.84 -13.55
CA MET A 251 8.37 -2.12 -12.87
C MET A 251 8.12 -1.16 -11.72
N ILE A 252 6.84 -0.90 -11.50
CA ILE A 252 6.34 0.00 -10.46
C ILE A 252 6.00 -0.82 -9.23
N PRO A 253 6.77 -0.69 -8.13
CA PRO A 253 6.50 -1.43 -6.92
C PRO A 253 5.40 -0.78 -6.08
N GLU A 254 4.53 -1.62 -5.57
CA GLU A 254 3.66 -1.39 -4.42
C GLU A 254 4.04 -2.42 -3.37
N ILE A 255 4.69 -1.99 -2.30
CA ILE A 255 5.27 -2.89 -1.31
C ILE A 255 4.84 -2.44 0.07
N ARG A 256 4.19 -3.34 0.80
CA ARG A 256 3.89 -3.19 2.21
C ARG A 256 4.84 -4.01 3.03
N ILE A 257 5.34 -3.41 4.09
CA ILE A 257 6.27 -4.05 5.01
C ILE A 257 5.72 -3.93 6.41
N ARG A 258 5.67 -5.05 7.10
CA ARG A 258 5.20 -5.13 8.48
C ARG A 258 6.19 -5.97 9.29
N PRO A 259 6.73 -5.43 10.38
CA PRO A 259 7.48 -6.25 11.33
C PRO A 259 6.50 -7.13 12.12
N VAL A 260 6.64 -8.45 12.01
CA VAL A 260 5.73 -9.43 12.65
C VAL A 260 6.34 -10.13 13.84
N HIS A 261 7.64 -10.14 13.96
CA HIS A 261 8.34 -10.71 15.09
C HIS A 261 9.47 -9.76 15.49
N ARG A 262 9.50 -9.39 16.75
CA ARG A 262 10.54 -8.54 17.32
C ARG A 262 11.02 -9.15 18.61
N SER A 263 12.33 -9.37 18.71
CA SER A 263 12.97 -9.90 19.90
C SER A 263 14.27 -9.16 20.16
N VAL A 264 14.50 -8.82 21.43
CA VAL A 264 15.75 -8.26 21.90
C VAL A 264 16.12 -8.98 23.18
N GLU A 265 17.21 -9.73 23.15
CA GLU A 265 17.66 -10.56 24.25
C GLU A 265 19.09 -10.19 24.66
N ALA A 266 19.35 -10.17 25.98
CA ALA A 266 20.70 -9.99 26.48
C ALA A 266 21.50 -11.28 26.31
N LYS A 267 22.75 -11.16 25.86
CA LYS A 267 23.70 -12.26 25.69
C LYS A 267 25.07 -11.96 26.32
N GLU A 268 25.75 -13.02 26.63
CA GLU A 268 27.16 -12.93 27.00
C GLU A 268 28.03 -12.57 25.79
N ASP A 269 28.98 -11.69 26.01
CA ASP A 269 30.01 -11.37 25.04
C ASP A 269 31.13 -12.45 25.05
N TYR A 270 32.23 -12.19 24.33
CA TYR A 270 33.36 -13.10 24.26
C TYR A 270 34.04 -13.37 25.61
N ASP A 271 33.96 -12.42 26.54
CA ASP A 271 34.55 -12.54 27.88
C ASP A 271 33.58 -13.15 28.91
N GLY A 272 32.36 -13.54 28.47
CA GLY A 272 31.32 -14.12 29.32
C GLY A 272 30.55 -13.09 30.13
N GLU A 273 30.60 -11.81 29.74
CA GLU A 273 29.88 -10.73 30.38
C GLU A 273 28.60 -10.41 29.60
N MET A 274 27.49 -10.10 30.29
CA MET A 274 26.21 -9.74 29.70
C MET A 274 26.25 -8.35 29.06
N ARG A 275 26.91 -8.24 27.89
CA ARG A 275 27.22 -6.99 27.20
C ARG A 275 26.76 -6.93 25.76
N GLN A 276 26.09 -7.96 25.27
CA GLN A 276 25.54 -7.99 23.93
C GLN A 276 24.02 -8.03 23.97
N LEU A 277 23.39 -7.44 22.95
CA LEU A 277 21.98 -7.60 22.64
C LEU A 277 21.84 -8.37 21.33
N ALA A 278 21.23 -9.53 21.38
CA ALA A 278 20.76 -10.22 20.18
C ALA A 278 19.45 -9.59 19.73
N VAL A 279 19.46 -9.02 18.56
CA VAL A 279 18.30 -8.34 17.96
C VAL A 279 17.82 -9.19 16.80
N GLU A 280 16.55 -9.56 16.83
CA GLU A 280 15.94 -10.32 15.77
C GLU A 280 14.58 -9.73 15.40
N THR A 281 14.33 -9.56 14.10
CA THR A 281 13.03 -9.18 13.57
C THR A 281 12.76 -9.86 12.23
N VAL A 282 11.49 -10.13 11.96
CA VAL A 282 11.01 -10.63 10.68
C VAL A 282 10.13 -9.55 10.06
N LEU A 283 10.50 -9.11 8.87
CA LEU A 283 9.70 -8.21 8.07
C LEU A 283 8.86 -9.05 7.10
N GLU A 284 7.55 -9.05 7.28
CA GLU A 284 6.61 -9.59 6.31
C GLU A 284 6.44 -8.56 5.19
N MET A 285 6.54 -9.03 3.95
CA MET A 285 6.47 -8.19 2.76
C MET A 285 5.37 -8.67 1.83
N GLU A 286 4.45 -7.78 1.51
CA GLU A 286 3.47 -7.96 0.45
C GLU A 286 3.93 -7.12 -0.75
N VAL A 287 4.20 -7.78 -1.87
CA VAL A 287 4.77 -7.17 -3.06
C VAL A 287 3.81 -7.31 -4.22
N ALA A 288 3.46 -6.18 -4.84
CA ALA A 288 2.81 -6.11 -6.14
C ALA A 288 3.67 -5.25 -7.07
N LEU A 289 4.06 -5.80 -8.22
CA LEU A 289 4.81 -5.06 -9.24
C LEU A 289 3.93 -4.89 -10.46
N TYR A 290 3.80 -3.65 -10.90
CA TYR A 290 3.01 -3.28 -12.07
C TYR A 290 3.92 -2.93 -13.24
N ARG A 291 3.51 -3.33 -14.45
CA ARG A 291 4.16 -2.94 -15.71
C ARG A 291 3.21 -2.04 -16.50
N GLU A 292 3.74 -0.94 -17.02
CA GLU A 292 3.02 -0.10 -17.96
C GLU A 292 3.24 -0.61 -19.38
N ASP A 293 2.17 -1.03 -20.03
CA ASP A 293 2.19 -1.55 -21.38
C ASP A 293 1.37 -0.67 -22.32
N ARG A 294 1.80 -0.60 -23.57
CA ARG A 294 1.04 -0.02 -24.68
C ARG A 294 0.47 -1.14 -25.53
N LEU A 295 -0.80 -1.41 -25.38
CA LEU A 295 -1.49 -2.46 -26.10
C LEU A 295 -2.20 -1.87 -27.31
N THR A 296 -2.07 -2.54 -28.46
CA THR A 296 -2.89 -2.27 -29.63
C THR A 296 -4.19 -3.04 -29.47
N VAL A 297 -5.32 -2.35 -29.43
CA VAL A 297 -6.65 -2.95 -29.27
C VAL A 297 -7.47 -2.70 -30.52
N LEU A 298 -8.06 -3.76 -31.06
CA LEU A 298 -8.93 -3.70 -32.24
C LEU A 298 -10.21 -2.91 -31.91
N ASP A 299 -10.44 -1.83 -32.67
CA ASP A 299 -11.54 -0.92 -32.43
C ASP A 299 -12.73 -1.18 -33.37
N ASP A 300 -12.44 -1.49 -34.62
CA ASP A 300 -13.46 -1.81 -35.63
C ASP A 300 -12.90 -2.68 -36.76
N VAL A 301 -13.78 -3.44 -37.40
CA VAL A 301 -13.45 -4.29 -38.55
C VAL A 301 -14.61 -4.24 -39.55
N TYR A 302 -14.30 -4.21 -40.85
CA TYR A 302 -15.24 -4.46 -41.91
C TYR A 302 -14.57 -5.20 -43.09
N CYS A 303 -15.39 -5.78 -43.97
CA CYS A 303 -14.92 -6.45 -45.18
C CYS A 303 -15.63 -5.85 -46.40
N PRO A 304 -14.90 -5.38 -47.43
CA PRO A 304 -15.53 -4.80 -48.62
C PRO A 304 -16.49 -5.73 -49.35
N GLY A 305 -16.29 -7.06 -49.29
CA GLY A 305 -17.08 -8.07 -49.97
C GLY A 305 -18.07 -8.85 -49.11
N ALA A 306 -18.19 -8.57 -47.84
CA ALA A 306 -19.01 -9.33 -46.89
C ALA A 306 -19.67 -8.44 -45.83
N ASP A 307 -20.76 -8.92 -45.26
CA ASP A 307 -21.35 -8.33 -44.07
C ASP A 307 -20.60 -8.86 -42.82
N VAL A 308 -20.16 -7.94 -41.96
CA VAL A 308 -19.44 -8.28 -40.73
C VAL A 308 -20.30 -7.92 -39.52
N ILE A 309 -20.53 -8.91 -38.65
CA ILE A 309 -21.23 -8.73 -37.38
C ILE A 309 -20.19 -8.77 -36.27
N LEU A 310 -20.08 -7.66 -35.54
CA LEU A 310 -19.22 -7.54 -34.38
C LEU A 310 -20.02 -7.74 -33.10
N GLN A 311 -19.53 -8.60 -32.24
CA GLN A 311 -20.04 -8.70 -30.86
C GLN A 311 -19.00 -8.05 -29.94
N SER A 312 -19.43 -7.04 -29.20
CA SER A 312 -18.56 -6.33 -28.25
C SER A 312 -18.97 -6.66 -26.82
N ARG A 313 -17.99 -6.62 -25.91
CA ARG A 313 -18.22 -6.71 -24.49
C ARG A 313 -17.46 -5.60 -23.75
N PRO A 314 -17.98 -5.13 -22.61
CA PRO A 314 -17.24 -4.20 -21.79
C PRO A 314 -16.04 -4.89 -21.11
N VAL A 315 -14.90 -4.24 -21.15
CA VAL A 315 -13.67 -4.62 -20.46
C VAL A 315 -13.19 -3.45 -19.64
N THR A 316 -12.79 -3.70 -18.40
CA THR A 316 -12.21 -2.69 -17.53
C THR A 316 -10.72 -2.95 -17.39
N VAL A 317 -9.92 -1.92 -17.61
CA VAL A 317 -8.46 -1.93 -17.46
C VAL A 317 -8.04 -0.83 -16.50
N ASP A 318 -6.89 -1.02 -15.86
CA ASP A 318 -6.33 -0.01 -14.97
C ASP A 318 -5.20 0.73 -15.71
N ARG A 319 -5.14 2.02 -15.52
CA ARG A 319 -4.10 2.92 -16.03
C ARG A 319 -3.43 3.60 -14.85
N LEU A 320 -2.11 3.66 -14.85
CA LEU A 320 -1.37 4.44 -13.88
C LEU A 320 -1.61 5.95 -14.14
N VAL A 321 -2.05 6.67 -13.13
CA VAL A 321 -2.12 8.13 -13.16
C VAL A 321 -0.83 8.72 -12.63
N THR A 322 -0.37 8.24 -11.48
CA THR A 322 0.89 8.65 -10.88
C THR A 322 1.37 7.66 -9.83
N ARG A 323 2.68 7.62 -9.66
CA ARG A 323 3.35 7.10 -8.47
C ARG A 323 4.18 8.23 -7.89
N ASN A 324 4.01 8.48 -6.60
CA ASN A 324 4.70 9.57 -5.92
C ASN A 324 5.21 9.12 -4.56
N GLY A 325 6.52 9.26 -4.32
CA GLY A 325 7.15 9.12 -3.02
C GLY A 325 7.45 10.50 -2.44
N SER A 326 6.63 10.94 -1.50
CA SER A 326 6.75 12.26 -0.88
C SER A 326 7.35 12.17 0.52
N LYS A 327 8.13 13.19 0.90
CA LYS A 327 8.64 13.35 2.26
C LYS A 327 8.10 14.65 2.83
N TYR A 328 7.24 14.53 3.84
CA TYR A 328 6.68 15.65 4.56
C TYR A 328 7.51 15.94 5.81
N LYS A 329 8.06 17.14 5.89
CA LYS A 329 8.82 17.60 7.06
C LYS A 329 7.93 18.46 7.93
N MET A 330 7.75 18.05 9.17
CA MET A 330 7.00 18.83 10.14
C MET A 330 7.86 19.25 11.32
N THR A 331 7.50 20.39 11.89
CA THR A 331 8.02 20.87 13.16
C THR A 331 6.84 21.40 13.96
N ASP A 332 6.64 20.87 15.15
CA ASP A 332 5.55 21.27 16.02
C ASP A 332 6.02 21.28 17.48
N LYS A 333 5.18 21.77 18.38
CA LYS A 333 5.49 21.91 19.80
C LYS A 333 4.57 21.06 20.64
N LEU A 334 5.17 20.40 21.63
CA LEU A 334 4.46 19.67 22.65
C LEU A 334 4.65 20.38 24.01
N SER A 335 3.55 20.83 24.59
CA SER A 335 3.58 21.48 25.89
C SER A 335 3.56 20.44 27.02
N LEU A 336 4.43 20.61 27.97
CA LEU A 336 4.45 19.81 29.20
C LEU A 336 3.40 20.35 30.18
N SER A 337 2.59 19.46 30.75
CA SER A 337 1.47 19.82 31.63
C SER A 337 1.91 20.35 33.00
N ASN A 338 3.16 20.13 33.39
CA ASN A 338 3.76 20.65 34.64
C ASN A 338 5.14 21.20 34.33
N ALA A 339 5.56 22.19 35.13
CA ALA A 339 6.91 22.78 35.06
C ALA A 339 7.99 21.79 35.54
N ASP A 340 7.97 20.58 35.06
CA ASP A 340 8.99 19.59 35.34
C ASP A 340 10.33 20.09 34.78
N LYS A 341 11.30 20.16 35.62
CA LYS A 341 12.65 20.43 35.17
C LYS A 341 13.21 19.19 34.51
N ILE A 342 13.11 19.15 33.16
CA ILE A 342 13.70 18.08 32.35
C ILE A 342 15.21 18.18 32.43
N LEU A 343 15.86 17.10 32.82
CA LEU A 343 17.31 16.97 32.83
C LEU A 343 17.84 16.48 31.50
N GLN A 344 17.16 15.49 30.92
CA GLN A 344 17.57 14.84 29.66
C GLN A 344 16.39 14.20 28.98
N ILE A 345 16.31 14.28 27.64
CA ILE A 345 15.45 13.47 26.82
C ILE A 345 16.17 12.14 26.58
N CYS A 346 15.51 11.03 26.85
CA CYS A 346 16.07 9.68 26.66
C CYS A 346 15.78 9.16 25.26
N HIS A 347 14.53 9.35 24.79
CA HIS A 347 14.05 8.81 23.51
C HIS A 347 12.79 9.56 23.05
N ALA A 348 12.60 9.59 21.74
CA ALA A 348 11.34 10.01 21.14
C ALA A 348 10.93 8.95 20.10
N ASP A 349 9.74 8.38 20.29
CA ASP A 349 9.15 7.44 19.35
C ASP A 349 7.83 7.98 18.82
N GLY A 350 7.37 7.48 17.67
CA GLY A 350 6.14 7.94 17.07
C GLY A 350 5.54 7.00 16.05
N THR A 351 4.24 7.14 15.89
CA THR A 351 3.45 6.39 14.90
C THR A 351 2.63 7.35 14.06
N VAL A 352 2.68 7.18 12.74
CA VAL A 352 1.88 7.97 11.79
C VAL A 352 0.55 7.26 11.57
N LYS A 353 -0.56 7.97 11.82
CA LYS A 353 -1.91 7.53 11.49
C LYS A 353 -2.46 8.40 10.37
N LEU A 354 -3.06 7.77 9.35
CA LEU A 354 -3.74 8.46 8.26
C LEU A 354 -5.24 8.50 8.58
N ASP A 355 -5.76 9.69 8.90
CA ASP A 355 -7.15 9.85 9.31
C ASP A 355 -8.08 9.93 8.10
N ARG A 356 -7.62 10.56 7.01
CA ARG A 356 -8.43 10.78 5.83
C ARG A 356 -7.60 11.00 4.57
N ILE A 357 -8.06 10.40 3.47
CA ILE A 357 -7.48 10.61 2.13
C ILE A 357 -8.61 10.99 1.18
N ARG A 358 -8.46 12.12 0.48
CA ARG A 358 -9.45 12.63 -0.48
C ARG A 358 -8.82 12.90 -1.83
N PRO A 359 -9.34 12.30 -2.92
CA PRO A 359 -8.99 12.71 -4.27
C PRO A 359 -9.54 14.12 -4.57
N THR A 360 -8.69 14.99 -5.09
CA THR A 360 -9.00 16.36 -5.54
C THR A 360 -8.49 16.57 -6.96
N GLY A 361 -8.77 17.72 -7.58
CA GLY A 361 -8.25 18.03 -8.92
C GLY A 361 -6.72 18.12 -8.97
N ASP A 362 -6.09 18.52 -7.88
CA ASP A 362 -4.65 18.70 -7.79
C ASP A 362 -3.90 17.43 -7.28
N GLY A 363 -4.63 16.47 -6.70
CA GLY A 363 -4.04 15.25 -6.17
C GLY A 363 -4.80 14.61 -5.02
N LEU A 364 -4.06 13.92 -4.14
CA LEU A 364 -4.59 13.33 -2.92
C LEU A 364 -4.35 14.26 -1.74
N ASP A 365 -5.42 14.80 -1.18
CA ASP A 365 -5.39 15.54 0.09
C ASP A 365 -5.41 14.54 1.25
N ILE A 366 -4.31 14.50 2.01
CA ILE A 366 -4.07 13.54 3.09
C ILE A 366 -4.08 14.30 4.40
N GLU A 367 -4.99 13.93 5.29
CA GLU A 367 -5.03 14.36 6.68
C GLU A 367 -4.57 13.20 7.56
N GLY A 368 -3.73 13.49 8.56
CA GLY A 368 -3.22 12.46 9.46
C GLY A 368 -2.73 13.05 10.77
N THR A 369 -2.36 12.15 11.68
CA THR A 369 -1.88 12.49 13.02
C THR A 369 -0.58 11.74 13.29
N LEU A 370 0.46 12.46 13.71
CA LEU A 370 1.66 11.89 14.29
C LEU A 370 1.46 11.76 15.80
N CYS A 371 1.30 10.53 16.30
CA CYS A 371 1.29 10.23 17.72
C CYS A 371 2.74 10.11 18.18
N VAL A 372 3.13 10.86 19.21
CA VAL A 372 4.52 10.94 19.70
C VAL A 372 4.56 10.61 21.18
N ASP A 373 5.49 9.73 21.56
CA ASP A 373 5.89 9.45 22.94
C ASP A 373 7.31 9.97 23.17
N VAL A 374 7.49 10.87 24.14
CA VAL A 374 8.81 11.38 24.53
C VAL A 374 9.13 10.95 25.93
N LEU A 375 10.15 10.11 26.07
CA LEU A 375 10.68 9.64 27.35
C LEU A 375 11.80 10.56 27.81
N TYR A 376 11.73 11.01 29.06
CA TYR A 376 12.71 11.95 29.64
C TYR A 376 13.01 11.68 31.10
N VAL A 377 14.17 12.16 31.55
CA VAL A 377 14.54 12.21 32.97
C VAL A 377 14.18 13.57 33.53
N ALA A 378 13.38 13.59 34.59
CA ALA A 378 13.00 14.78 35.33
C ALA A 378 13.88 14.97 36.57
N ALA A 379 14.00 16.22 37.07
CA ALA A 379 14.66 16.54 38.34
C ALA A 379 13.72 16.24 39.51
N ASP A 380 13.19 15.02 39.56
CA ASP A 380 12.31 14.53 40.61
C ASP A 380 12.85 13.18 41.12
N ASP A 381 13.27 13.18 42.37
CA ASP A 381 13.85 11.98 42.99
C ASP A 381 12.83 10.85 43.20
N GLN A 382 11.53 11.14 43.19
CA GLN A 382 10.49 10.14 43.41
C GLN A 382 10.12 9.42 42.09
N SER A 383 10.03 10.17 41.01
CA SER A 383 9.64 9.68 39.67
C SER A 383 10.59 10.26 38.62
N PRO A 384 11.83 9.74 38.54
CA PRO A 384 12.85 10.36 37.70
C PRO A 384 12.59 10.15 36.19
N VAL A 385 11.96 9.06 35.80
CA VAL A 385 11.68 8.73 34.39
C VAL A 385 10.22 8.97 34.11
N ARG A 386 9.92 9.76 33.09
CA ARG A 386 8.56 10.12 32.69
C ARG A 386 8.41 10.08 31.19
N CYS A 387 7.17 9.89 30.74
CA CYS A 387 6.79 9.98 29.35
C CYS A 387 5.72 11.06 29.17
N VAL A 388 5.85 11.84 28.10
CA VAL A 388 4.79 12.72 27.62
C VAL A 388 4.32 12.25 26.26
N ARG A 389 3.00 12.16 26.10
CA ARG A 389 2.33 11.79 24.84
C ARG A 389 1.75 13.02 24.18
N GLY A 390 1.86 13.07 22.86
CA GLY A 390 1.28 14.11 22.05
C GLY A 390 0.69 13.59 20.75
N MET A 391 -0.33 14.29 20.27
CA MET A 391 -0.92 14.05 18.96
C MET A 391 -0.74 15.31 18.12
N LEU A 392 0.02 15.22 17.05
CA LEU A 392 0.38 16.31 16.18
C LEU A 392 -0.30 16.12 14.82
N PRO A 393 -1.39 16.86 14.53
CA PRO A 393 -2.09 16.73 13.28
C PRO A 393 -1.26 17.30 12.11
N PHE A 394 -1.39 16.68 10.95
CA PHE A 394 -0.77 17.18 9.72
C PHE A 394 -1.71 17.05 8.53
N GLN A 395 -1.47 17.89 7.53
CA GLN A 395 -2.13 17.82 6.24
C GLN A 395 -1.09 17.95 5.13
N TYR A 396 -1.21 17.12 4.11
CA TYR A 396 -0.29 17.13 2.98
C TYR A 396 -1.00 16.79 1.67
N LEU A 397 -0.70 17.55 0.61
CA LEU A 397 -1.21 17.30 -0.73
C LEU A 397 -0.14 16.54 -1.53
N VAL A 398 -0.44 15.28 -1.85
CA VAL A 398 0.37 14.49 -2.80
C VAL A 398 -0.09 14.86 -4.22
N ALA A 399 0.81 15.47 -5.00
CA ALA A 399 0.51 15.91 -6.35
C ALA A 399 0.16 14.72 -7.27
N ALA A 400 -1.05 14.71 -7.80
CA ALA A 400 -1.58 13.73 -8.74
C ALA A 400 -2.73 14.40 -9.52
N PRO A 401 -2.46 15.08 -10.65
CA PRO A 401 -3.51 15.80 -11.38
C PRO A 401 -4.58 14.83 -11.85
N LEU A 402 -5.79 14.97 -11.28
CA LEU A 402 -6.93 14.10 -11.54
C LEU A 402 -8.02 14.86 -12.28
N SER A 403 -8.53 14.31 -13.38
CA SER A 403 -9.73 14.81 -14.04
C SER A 403 -10.97 14.66 -13.12
N GLU A 404 -12.05 15.39 -13.38
CA GLU A 404 -13.30 15.25 -12.61
C GLU A 404 -13.83 13.80 -12.60
N ARG A 405 -13.62 13.06 -13.69
CA ARG A 405 -13.97 11.67 -13.81
C ARG A 405 -13.04 10.80 -12.96
N SER A 406 -11.74 11.02 -13.10
CA SER A 406 -10.72 10.26 -12.37
C SER A 406 -10.86 10.42 -10.86
N GLN A 407 -11.28 11.59 -10.35
CA GLN A 407 -11.54 11.80 -8.92
C GLN A 407 -12.60 10.85 -8.34
N LYS A 408 -13.55 10.38 -9.16
CA LYS A 408 -14.63 9.48 -8.74
C LYS A 408 -14.33 8.01 -8.99
N GLU A 409 -13.52 7.72 -10.00
CA GLU A 409 -13.25 6.38 -10.50
C GLU A 409 -11.81 5.90 -10.22
N CYS A 410 -10.96 6.73 -9.58
CA CYS A 410 -9.61 6.32 -9.23
C CYS A 410 -9.59 5.41 -8.00
N THR A 411 -8.68 4.45 -8.04
CA THR A 411 -8.21 3.72 -6.89
C THR A 411 -6.86 4.28 -6.45
N TYR A 412 -6.68 4.46 -5.15
CA TYR A 412 -5.42 4.95 -4.62
C TYR A 412 -4.98 4.13 -3.43
N ARG A 413 -3.68 4.05 -3.24
CA ARG A 413 -3.05 3.46 -2.06
C ARG A 413 -1.98 4.39 -1.57
N VAL A 414 -1.97 4.62 -0.27
CA VAL A 414 -0.97 5.44 0.40
C VAL A 414 -0.37 4.62 1.52
N ILE A 415 0.95 4.51 1.52
CA ILE A 415 1.72 3.86 2.57
C ILE A 415 2.48 4.98 3.29
N SER A 416 2.18 5.16 4.56
CA SER A 416 2.88 6.13 5.41
C SER A 416 3.99 5.46 6.20
N GLY A 417 5.07 6.21 6.43
CA GLY A 417 6.17 5.80 7.28
C GLY A 417 6.74 6.98 8.05
N LEU A 418 7.41 6.70 9.14
CA LEU A 418 8.19 7.68 9.89
C LEU A 418 9.67 7.44 9.59
N GLU A 419 10.30 8.35 8.86
CA GLU A 419 11.72 8.24 8.50
C GLU A 419 12.62 8.77 9.62
N GLN A 420 12.24 9.92 10.21
CA GLN A 420 13.01 10.56 11.27
C GLN A 420 12.07 11.17 12.30
N LEU A 421 12.45 11.10 13.57
CA LEU A 421 11.79 11.78 14.66
C LEU A 421 12.86 12.27 15.65
N SER A 422 12.73 13.51 16.12
CA SER A 422 13.56 14.05 17.17
C SER A 422 12.77 14.99 18.06
N ALA A 423 13.08 14.98 19.35
CA ALA A 423 12.54 15.89 20.34
C ALA A 423 13.67 16.73 20.95
N MET A 424 13.45 18.02 21.07
CA MET A 424 14.39 18.96 21.66
C MET A 424 13.70 19.80 22.72
N LEU A 425 14.36 20.01 23.85
CA LEU A 425 13.86 20.87 24.89
C LEU A 425 14.01 22.34 24.48
N LEU A 426 12.88 23.05 24.42
CA LEU A 426 12.84 24.50 24.32
C LEU A 426 12.80 25.12 25.74
N GLY A 427 13.17 26.40 25.87
CA GLY A 427 12.90 27.14 27.08
C GLY A 427 11.41 27.12 27.43
N ASN A 428 11.03 27.27 28.68
CA ASN A 428 9.65 27.38 29.17
C ASN A 428 8.83 26.07 29.24
N GLY A 429 9.44 24.89 29.27
CA GLY A 429 8.71 23.62 29.42
C GLY A 429 7.98 23.18 28.18
N GLU A 430 8.45 23.56 27.00
CA GLU A 430 7.99 23.06 25.70
C GLU A 430 9.03 22.14 25.08
N LEU A 431 8.58 21.14 24.36
CA LEU A 431 9.40 20.30 23.50
C LEU A 431 9.14 20.68 22.05
N GLU A 432 10.18 20.86 21.25
CA GLU A 432 10.11 20.94 19.80
C GLU A 432 10.22 19.53 19.23
N ILE A 433 9.22 19.12 18.46
CA ILE A 433 9.18 17.82 17.77
C ILE A 433 9.45 18.08 16.29
N LYS A 434 10.47 17.42 15.76
CA LYS A 434 10.76 17.43 14.32
C LYS A 434 10.61 16.02 13.77
N ALA A 435 9.84 15.90 12.70
CA ALA A 435 9.58 14.62 12.05
C ALA A 435 9.70 14.71 10.53
N VAL A 436 10.12 13.61 9.93
CA VAL A 436 10.05 13.38 8.49
C VAL A 436 9.14 12.19 8.25
N ILE A 437 7.97 12.46 7.66
CA ILE A 437 6.96 11.46 7.33
C ILE A 437 7.10 11.14 5.83
N THR A 438 7.20 9.85 5.50
CA THR A 438 7.14 9.38 4.11
C THR A 438 5.71 9.03 3.74
N LEU A 439 5.31 9.38 2.51
CA LEU A 439 3.99 9.11 1.95
C LEU A 439 4.20 8.56 0.54
N ASP A 440 4.26 7.24 0.43
CA ASP A 440 4.35 6.55 -0.86
C ASP A 440 2.95 6.29 -1.39
N SER A 441 2.63 6.84 -2.55
CA SER A 441 1.31 6.75 -3.13
C SER A 441 1.32 6.23 -4.56
N ILE A 442 0.35 5.38 -4.86
CA ILE A 442 0.02 4.93 -6.21
C ILE A 442 -1.44 5.30 -6.47
N VAL A 443 -1.68 5.95 -7.60
CA VAL A 443 -3.01 6.31 -8.06
C VAL A 443 -3.25 5.69 -9.42
N MET A 444 -4.29 4.88 -9.53
CA MET A 444 -4.73 4.22 -10.75
C MET A 444 -6.14 4.65 -11.11
N GLU A 445 -6.42 4.75 -12.40
CA GLU A 445 -7.75 5.01 -12.94
C GLU A 445 -8.25 3.74 -13.63
N SER A 446 -9.46 3.30 -13.26
CA SER A 446 -10.12 2.19 -13.95
C SER A 446 -10.91 2.70 -15.14
N VAL A 447 -10.55 2.28 -16.35
CA VAL A 447 -11.20 2.69 -17.59
C VAL A 447 -11.99 1.51 -18.16
N THR A 448 -13.31 1.69 -18.27
CA THR A 448 -14.18 0.70 -18.92
C THR A 448 -14.41 1.11 -20.37
N MET A 449 -14.22 0.17 -21.28
CA MET A 449 -14.40 0.36 -22.72
C MET A 449 -15.00 -0.90 -23.36
N ASP A 450 -15.67 -0.71 -24.47
CA ASP A 450 -16.11 -1.85 -25.29
C ASP A 450 -14.93 -2.36 -26.12
N THR A 451 -14.75 -3.68 -26.14
CA THR A 451 -13.78 -4.40 -26.97
C THR A 451 -14.49 -5.45 -27.80
N ILE A 452 -13.97 -5.73 -28.98
CA ILE A 452 -14.53 -6.78 -29.87
C ILE A 452 -14.23 -8.14 -29.25
N ASP A 453 -15.28 -8.91 -29.00
CA ASP A 453 -15.17 -10.25 -28.43
C ASP A 453 -15.22 -11.33 -29.53
N SER A 454 -16.08 -11.14 -30.54
CA SER A 454 -16.15 -12.03 -31.71
C SER A 454 -16.50 -11.29 -32.97
N VAL A 455 -16.07 -11.84 -34.10
CA VAL A 455 -16.33 -11.35 -35.46
C VAL A 455 -16.91 -12.46 -36.30
N GLN A 456 -18.12 -12.26 -36.82
CA GLN A 456 -18.75 -13.16 -37.74
C GLN A 456 -18.81 -12.52 -39.13
N VAL A 457 -18.25 -13.20 -40.11
CA VAL A 457 -18.31 -12.79 -41.51
C VAL A 457 -19.40 -13.57 -42.21
N MET A 458 -20.34 -12.87 -42.83
CA MET A 458 -21.41 -13.48 -43.59
C MET A 458 -21.34 -13.03 -45.05
N PRO A 459 -21.59 -13.94 -45.99
CA PRO A 459 -21.68 -13.55 -47.39
C PRO A 459 -22.73 -12.43 -47.57
N MET A 460 -22.38 -11.39 -48.30
CA MET A 460 -23.31 -10.30 -48.60
C MET A 460 -24.44 -10.84 -49.49
N ASP A 461 -25.69 -10.45 -49.22
CA ASP A 461 -26.83 -10.76 -50.09
C ASP A 461 -26.54 -10.22 -51.48
N PRO A 462 -26.49 -11.09 -52.52
CA PRO A 462 -26.25 -10.68 -53.91
C PRO A 462 -27.18 -9.54 -54.36
N LYS A 463 -28.45 -9.56 -53.95
CA LYS A 463 -29.42 -8.49 -54.26
C LYS A 463 -29.07 -7.16 -53.59
N LYS A 464 -28.50 -7.19 -52.42
CA LYS A 464 -28.01 -5.99 -51.73
C LYS A 464 -26.76 -5.46 -52.42
N PHE A 465 -25.86 -6.35 -52.82
CA PHE A 465 -24.64 -5.99 -53.52
C PHE A 465 -24.91 -5.37 -54.90
N ASP A 466 -25.84 -5.93 -55.69
CA ASP A 466 -26.20 -5.43 -57.03
C ASP A 466 -26.91 -4.06 -56.97
N ARG A 467 -27.58 -3.75 -55.87
CA ARG A 467 -28.23 -2.43 -55.66
C ARG A 467 -27.27 -1.31 -55.28
N LEU A 468 -26.09 -1.65 -54.83
CA LEU A 468 -25.07 -0.65 -54.51
C LEU A 468 -24.50 -0.07 -55.81
N PRO A 469 -24.48 1.27 -55.98
CA PRO A 469 -23.92 1.89 -57.17
C PRO A 469 -22.42 1.57 -57.31
N GLY A 470 -21.94 1.27 -58.51
CA GLY A 470 -20.52 0.98 -58.74
C GLY A 470 -19.60 2.16 -58.53
N ILE A 471 -20.14 3.39 -58.70
CA ILE A 471 -19.40 4.65 -58.46
C ILE A 471 -20.32 5.61 -57.72
N VAL A 472 -19.80 6.22 -56.64
CA VAL A 472 -20.53 7.17 -55.81
C VAL A 472 -19.76 8.48 -55.69
N GLY A 473 -20.39 9.59 -56.04
CA GLY A 473 -19.89 10.91 -55.64
C GLY A 473 -20.42 11.25 -54.23
N TYR A 474 -19.54 11.39 -53.28
CA TYR A 474 -19.89 11.69 -51.88
C TYR A 474 -19.41 13.07 -51.47
N VAL A 475 -20.20 13.80 -50.70
CA VAL A 475 -19.80 15.06 -50.09
C VAL A 475 -19.62 14.86 -48.60
N VAL A 476 -18.40 15.04 -48.14
CA VAL A 476 -17.99 14.82 -46.74
C VAL A 476 -18.83 15.68 -45.81
N GLN A 477 -19.43 15.04 -44.81
CA GLN A 477 -20.22 15.70 -43.76
C GLN A 477 -19.35 15.96 -42.51
N LYS A 478 -19.83 16.83 -41.64
CA LYS A 478 -19.15 17.10 -40.35
C LYS A 478 -19.18 15.82 -39.49
N GLY A 479 -17.99 15.33 -39.08
CA GLY A 479 -17.81 14.13 -38.27
C GLY A 479 -17.63 12.82 -39.08
N ASP A 480 -17.56 12.91 -40.43
CA ASP A 480 -17.13 11.80 -41.27
C ASP A 480 -15.63 11.56 -41.13
N THR A 481 -15.23 10.30 -41.22
CA THR A 481 -13.85 9.85 -41.37
C THR A 481 -13.75 8.96 -42.62
N LEU A 482 -12.57 8.85 -43.22
CA LEU A 482 -12.35 7.92 -44.35
C LEU A 482 -12.81 6.51 -44.00
N TRP A 483 -12.53 6.04 -42.78
CA TRP A 483 -12.99 4.75 -42.28
C TRP A 483 -14.51 4.59 -42.31
N LYS A 484 -15.25 5.53 -41.75
CA LYS A 484 -16.73 5.48 -41.76
C LYS A 484 -17.31 5.49 -43.16
N ILE A 485 -16.72 6.28 -44.06
CA ILE A 485 -17.15 6.36 -45.47
C ILE A 485 -16.83 5.04 -46.19
N ALA A 486 -15.61 4.52 -46.02
CA ALA A 486 -15.17 3.26 -46.64
C ALA A 486 -16.06 2.09 -46.20
N LYS A 487 -16.29 1.95 -44.89
CA LYS A 487 -17.19 0.94 -44.32
C LYS A 487 -18.62 1.05 -44.83
N LYS A 488 -19.15 2.28 -44.97
CA LYS A 488 -20.51 2.55 -45.45
C LYS A 488 -20.71 2.13 -46.90
N PHE A 489 -19.69 2.28 -47.74
CA PHE A 489 -19.76 2.04 -49.15
C PHE A 489 -19.06 0.73 -49.59
N TYR A 490 -18.60 -0.07 -48.63
CA TYR A 490 -17.90 -1.33 -48.90
C TYR A 490 -16.67 -1.16 -49.83
N ALA A 491 -15.91 -0.09 -49.63
CA ALA A 491 -14.68 0.21 -50.35
C ALA A 491 -13.50 0.16 -49.39
N SER A 492 -12.28 -0.11 -49.87
CA SER A 492 -11.11 0.01 -49.00
C SER A 492 -10.70 1.47 -48.83
N VAL A 493 -10.12 1.78 -47.67
CA VAL A 493 -9.60 3.13 -47.35
C VAL A 493 -8.54 3.53 -48.37
N ASP A 494 -7.64 2.60 -48.72
CA ASP A 494 -6.57 2.85 -49.67
C ASP A 494 -7.10 3.12 -51.08
N ASN A 495 -8.15 2.40 -51.53
CA ASN A 495 -8.77 2.66 -52.82
C ASN A 495 -9.38 4.09 -52.86
N ILE A 496 -10.07 4.51 -51.79
CA ILE A 496 -10.61 5.88 -51.71
C ILE A 496 -9.49 6.93 -51.76
N LYS A 497 -8.39 6.68 -51.10
CA LYS A 497 -7.21 7.59 -51.14
C LYS A 497 -6.62 7.69 -52.54
N GLU A 498 -6.37 6.55 -53.18
CA GLU A 498 -5.78 6.47 -54.52
C GLU A 498 -6.63 7.19 -55.56
N VAL A 499 -7.92 6.87 -55.59
CA VAL A 499 -8.86 7.43 -56.57
C VAL A 499 -9.00 8.96 -56.41
N ASN A 500 -8.88 9.49 -55.22
CA ASN A 500 -9.06 10.92 -54.92
C ASN A 500 -7.74 11.68 -54.73
N GLY A 501 -6.60 11.02 -54.88
CA GLY A 501 -5.27 11.63 -54.71
C GLY A 501 -5.04 12.16 -53.29
N LEU A 502 -5.57 11.49 -52.25
CA LEU A 502 -5.43 11.90 -50.88
C LEU A 502 -4.07 11.43 -50.30
N LEU A 503 -3.34 12.30 -49.66
CA LEU A 503 -2.06 11.99 -49.04
C LEU A 503 -2.19 11.54 -47.56
N GLY A 504 -3.36 11.69 -46.98
CA GLY A 504 -3.63 11.38 -45.55
C GLY A 504 -5.10 11.07 -45.32
N ASP A 505 -5.47 10.85 -44.04
CA ASP A 505 -6.81 10.48 -43.61
C ASP A 505 -7.73 11.66 -43.30
N ASP A 506 -7.16 12.86 -43.28
CA ASP A 506 -7.90 14.08 -42.95
C ASP A 506 -8.86 14.50 -44.04
N LEU A 507 -10.12 14.69 -43.67
CA LEU A 507 -11.20 15.12 -44.55
C LEU A 507 -11.75 16.47 -44.11
N MET A 508 -12.07 17.32 -45.09
CA MET A 508 -12.76 18.61 -44.82
C MET A 508 -14.26 18.48 -45.13
N PRO A 509 -15.15 18.99 -44.22
CA PRO A 509 -16.57 19.05 -44.55
C PRO A 509 -16.80 19.84 -45.83
N GLY A 510 -17.63 19.26 -46.76
CA GLY A 510 -17.86 19.81 -48.08
C GLY A 510 -16.88 19.30 -49.16
N GLN A 511 -15.83 18.59 -48.80
CA GLN A 511 -14.93 17.94 -49.76
C GLN A 511 -15.69 16.90 -50.56
N LYS A 512 -15.41 16.82 -51.88
CA LYS A 512 -16.04 15.82 -52.78
C LYS A 512 -15.12 14.64 -52.94
N LEU A 513 -15.65 13.45 -52.74
CA LEU A 513 -14.94 12.20 -52.89
C LEU A 513 -15.62 11.36 -53.97
N LEU A 514 -14.81 10.71 -54.79
CA LEU A 514 -15.23 9.64 -55.68
C LEU A 514 -14.94 8.32 -55.03
N ILE A 515 -15.97 7.51 -54.84
CA ILE A 515 -15.87 6.18 -54.20
C ILE A 515 -16.20 5.13 -55.26
N ILE A 516 -15.28 4.19 -55.46
CA ILE A 516 -15.44 3.08 -56.40
C ILE A 516 -15.66 1.83 -55.56
N LYS A 517 -16.78 1.14 -55.81
CA LYS A 517 -17.12 -0.12 -55.18
C LYS A 517 -16.14 -1.20 -55.62
N GLU A 518 -15.59 -1.95 -54.69
CA GLU A 518 -14.79 -3.11 -55.00
C GLU A 518 -15.65 -4.27 -55.53
N THR A 519 -15.26 -4.84 -56.66
CA THR A 519 -16.08 -5.78 -57.44
C THR A 519 -15.82 -7.26 -57.14
N ARG A 520 -15.29 -7.62 -56.01
CA ARG A 520 -15.07 -9.03 -55.67
C ARG A 520 -16.10 -9.52 -54.65
N PRO A 521 -17.13 -10.29 -55.12
CA PRO A 521 -17.97 -11.01 -54.15
C PRO A 521 -17.16 -12.14 -53.51
N PHE A 522 -17.42 -12.38 -52.25
CA PHE A 522 -16.99 -13.55 -51.52
C PHE A 522 -17.40 -14.82 -52.26
N SER A 523 -16.47 -15.61 -52.74
CA SER A 523 -16.70 -16.93 -53.33
C SER A 523 -16.54 -18.02 -52.28
#